data_d35dbdae737ff1d979d03105aea1c312
#
_entry.id   d35dbdae737ff1d979d03105aea1c312
#
_cell.length_a   1.000
_cell.length_b   1.000
_cell.length_c   1.000
_cell.angle_alpha   90.00
_cell.angle_beta   90.00
_cell.angle_gamma   90.00
#
_symmetry.space_group_name_H-M   'P 1'
#
loop_
_entity.id
_entity.type
_entity.pdbx_description
1 polymer ?
#
loop_
_entity_poly.entity_id
_entity_poly.type
_entity_poly.pdbx_seq_one_letter_code
_entity_poly.pdbx_strand_id
1 'polypeptide(L)'
;MVSDLKDGGTFLLNSIWKPEEMDAMLPAEMKRTIARKHIKFYTIDAIDIVTKIGLGNRISTTMQSAFFYLAGVMPYEEANKHMKEFVVKSFSKKGEAVVNMNFAAIDDAVSGLVEVKYPESWKDATTGAEVKPVTDDPYYKAFVEPMLAQKGDSLPVSEIEADGHVPTATTRFEKRGVAVNVPAWISENCIQCNQCAFVCPHAAIRPVLQPAEVLENAPETFVTKDATGFKGFKYRMQVSALDCTGCGSCANVCPAKVKALTMIPLEDALKNGEDKNWDYSVDLPDTPADFNVNTVKGSQFKQPLFEFSGACAGCGETPYIKVITQLFGDRMVIANATGCSSIYGGSAPTCPYSKNKKGHGPAWSNSLFEDNAEFGYGINLAYKYRRNELKDLVAQLALVLKDNADCKEACDNWINNMNDAEGSKRTAAELVKVITAQKGASADADALIEEILKREDCLIKKSVWIFGGDGWAYD
;
A
#
# COMPACT_ATOMS: atom_id res chain seq x y z
N MET A 1 21.85 -3.52 6.49
CA MET A 1 22.53 -3.27 5.19
C MET A 1 24.05 -3.16 5.33
N VAL A 2 24.60 -2.22 6.08
CA VAL A 2 26.08 -2.11 6.19
C VAL A 2 26.72 -3.17 7.09
N SER A 3 25.94 -3.84 7.95
CA SER A 3 26.41 -4.94 8.84
C SER A 3 27.08 -6.09 8.08
N ASP A 4 26.64 -6.37 6.87
CA ASP A 4 27.06 -7.54 6.09
C ASP A 4 28.22 -7.24 5.14
N LEU A 5 28.69 -5.99 5.11
CA LEU A 5 29.89 -5.62 4.36
C LEU A 5 31.13 -6.31 4.92
N LYS A 6 31.99 -6.79 4.03
CA LYS A 6 33.32 -7.32 4.40
C LYS A 6 34.24 -6.20 4.83
N ASP A 7 35.24 -6.51 5.65
CA ASP A 7 36.30 -5.57 5.98
C ASP A 7 37.00 -5.06 4.71
N GLY A 8 37.21 -3.75 4.60
CA GLY A 8 37.75 -3.09 3.43
C GLY A 8 36.80 -3.08 2.22
N GLY A 9 35.56 -3.51 2.40
CA GLY A 9 34.56 -3.50 1.33
C GLY A 9 34.21 -2.09 0.86
N THR A 10 33.46 -1.99 -0.25
CA THR A 10 33.00 -0.72 -0.79
C THR A 10 31.52 -0.53 -0.55
N PHE A 11 31.12 0.65 -0.06
CA PHE A 11 29.75 1.07 0.12
C PHE A 11 29.46 2.30 -0.74
N LEU A 12 28.45 2.22 -1.60
CA LEU A 12 27.99 3.33 -2.42
C LEU A 12 26.59 3.74 -1.96
N LEU A 13 26.44 5.01 -1.55
CA LEU A 13 25.17 5.60 -1.14
C LEU A 13 24.67 6.56 -2.22
N ASN A 14 23.49 6.31 -2.79
CA ASN A 14 22.78 7.32 -3.57
C ASN A 14 22.09 8.30 -2.62
N SER A 15 22.54 9.54 -2.60
CA SER A 15 22.07 10.55 -1.65
C SER A 15 22.32 11.95 -2.15
N ILE A 16 21.40 12.87 -1.79
CA ILE A 16 21.56 14.31 -1.98
C ILE A 16 22.54 14.93 -0.97
N TRP A 17 22.88 14.22 0.10
CA TRP A 17 23.76 14.74 1.17
C TRP A 17 25.22 14.81 0.68
N LYS A 18 25.84 15.92 0.99
CA LYS A 18 27.26 16.10 0.71
C LYS A 18 28.12 15.34 1.74
N PRO A 19 29.38 15.03 1.41
CA PRO A 19 30.30 14.35 2.34
C PRO A 19 30.36 14.98 3.73
N GLU A 20 30.30 16.30 3.81
CA GLU A 20 30.38 17.07 5.07
C GLU A 20 29.14 16.90 5.96
N GLU A 21 28.00 16.57 5.36
CA GLU A 21 26.73 16.38 6.05
C GLU A 21 26.58 14.96 6.61
N MET A 22 27.39 14.01 6.12
CA MET A 22 27.25 12.58 6.45
C MET A 22 27.40 12.31 7.96
N ASP A 23 28.18 13.11 8.67
CA ASP A 23 28.34 12.91 10.13
C ASP A 23 27.03 13.17 10.90
N ALA A 24 26.24 14.14 10.49
CA ALA A 24 24.96 14.46 11.08
C ALA A 24 23.84 13.53 10.59
N MET A 25 23.89 13.14 9.30
CA MET A 25 22.79 12.45 8.63
C MET A 25 22.82 10.93 8.78
N LEU A 26 23.97 10.35 9.12
CA LEU A 26 24.09 8.89 9.30
C LEU A 26 23.84 8.48 10.76
N PRO A 27 23.12 7.38 11.00
CA PRO A 27 22.96 6.80 12.33
C PRO A 27 24.32 6.42 12.95
N ALA A 28 24.45 6.56 14.27
CA ALA A 28 25.68 6.23 15.00
C ALA A 28 26.16 4.79 14.77
N GLU A 29 25.25 3.81 14.72
CA GLU A 29 25.58 2.40 14.45
C GLU A 29 26.18 2.22 13.05
N MET A 30 25.64 2.90 12.05
CA MET A 30 26.13 2.84 10.68
C MET A 30 27.56 3.43 10.59
N LYS A 31 27.80 4.58 11.22
CA LYS A 31 29.13 5.19 11.32
C LYS A 31 30.13 4.24 11.96
N ARG A 32 29.77 3.61 13.09
CA ARG A 32 30.65 2.63 13.75
C ARG A 32 30.98 1.46 12.84
N THR A 33 30.01 0.93 12.12
CA THR A 33 30.22 -0.21 11.21
C THR A 33 31.14 0.16 10.07
N ILE A 34 30.92 1.31 9.44
CA ILE A 34 31.76 1.83 8.35
C ILE A 34 33.22 1.98 8.81
N ALA A 35 33.44 2.62 9.97
CA ALA A 35 34.79 2.89 10.44
C ALA A 35 35.50 1.64 10.98
N ARG A 36 34.82 0.76 11.71
CA ARG A 36 35.42 -0.48 12.25
C ARG A 36 35.77 -1.49 11.18
N LYS A 37 35.01 -1.54 10.09
CA LYS A 37 35.27 -2.42 8.94
C LYS A 37 36.10 -1.76 7.83
N HIS A 38 36.64 -0.57 8.06
CA HIS A 38 37.49 0.15 7.10
C HIS A 38 36.86 0.27 5.71
N ILE A 39 35.55 0.55 5.66
CA ILE A 39 34.77 0.57 4.43
C ILE A 39 35.19 1.74 3.53
N LYS A 40 35.43 1.48 2.24
CA LYS A 40 35.56 2.52 1.24
C LYS A 40 34.19 3.10 0.97
N PHE A 41 33.93 4.29 1.48
CA PHE A 41 32.60 4.89 1.42
C PHE A 41 32.53 5.93 0.29
N TYR A 42 31.56 5.75 -0.60
CA TYR A 42 31.27 6.65 -1.73
C TYR A 42 29.82 7.12 -1.67
N THR A 43 29.60 8.35 -2.16
CA THR A 43 28.27 8.90 -2.40
C THR A 43 28.14 9.37 -3.84
N ILE A 44 26.89 9.38 -4.34
CA ILE A 44 26.53 9.91 -5.65
C ILE A 44 25.11 10.50 -5.55
N ASP A 45 24.88 11.69 -6.11
CA ASP A 45 23.51 12.18 -6.33
C ASP A 45 23.07 11.80 -7.76
N ALA A 46 22.66 10.55 -7.91
CA ALA A 46 22.20 10.04 -9.18
C ALA A 46 20.90 10.69 -9.66
N ILE A 47 20.06 11.18 -8.72
CA ILE A 47 18.80 11.89 -9.05
C ILE A 47 19.12 13.23 -9.72
N ASP A 48 20.03 14.02 -9.16
CA ASP A 48 20.43 15.28 -9.76
C ASP A 48 21.02 15.08 -11.18
N ILE A 49 21.91 14.08 -11.33
CA ILE A 49 22.49 13.73 -12.64
C ILE A 49 21.38 13.45 -13.66
N VAL A 50 20.47 12.51 -13.39
CA VAL A 50 19.45 12.11 -14.37
C VAL A 50 18.39 13.18 -14.60
N THR A 51 18.13 14.04 -13.61
CA THR A 51 17.20 15.16 -13.75
C THR A 51 17.76 16.21 -14.72
N LYS A 52 19.05 16.56 -14.59
CA LYS A 52 19.75 17.49 -15.50
C LYS A 52 19.78 16.98 -16.95
N ILE A 53 19.89 15.68 -17.14
CA ILE A 53 19.90 15.03 -18.46
C ILE A 53 18.48 14.93 -19.06
N GLY A 54 17.42 15.00 -18.25
CA GLY A 54 16.02 14.87 -18.70
C GLY A 54 15.44 13.46 -18.57
N LEU A 55 16.11 12.55 -17.86
CA LEU A 55 15.61 11.20 -17.54
C LEU A 55 14.66 11.16 -16.35
N GLY A 56 14.38 12.30 -15.71
CA GLY A 56 13.53 12.38 -14.52
C GLY A 56 14.19 11.70 -13.31
N ASN A 57 13.60 10.65 -12.78
CA ASN A 57 14.12 9.90 -11.62
C ASN A 57 14.70 8.51 -11.99
N ARG A 58 15.01 8.28 -13.28
CA ARG A 58 15.48 6.97 -13.79
C ARG A 58 16.97 6.79 -13.61
N ILE A 59 17.40 6.48 -12.39
CA ILE A 59 18.83 6.39 -11.98
C ILE A 59 19.51 5.07 -12.35
N SER A 60 18.79 4.07 -12.86
CA SER A 60 19.32 2.71 -13.04
C SER A 60 20.61 2.67 -13.83
N THR A 61 20.67 3.38 -14.96
CA THR A 61 21.85 3.38 -15.86
C THR A 61 23.05 4.07 -15.20
N THR A 62 22.81 5.17 -14.49
CA THR A 62 23.83 5.89 -13.71
C THR A 62 24.40 5.00 -12.60
N MET A 63 23.54 4.33 -11.84
CA MET A 63 23.97 3.45 -10.74
C MET A 63 24.71 2.21 -11.24
N GLN A 64 24.34 1.64 -12.39
CA GLN A 64 25.10 0.55 -13.03
C GLN A 64 26.50 0.99 -13.40
N SER A 65 26.64 2.17 -13.99
CA SER A 65 27.95 2.73 -14.36
C SER A 65 28.83 2.94 -13.14
N ALA A 66 28.29 3.56 -12.08
CA ALA A 66 28.97 3.72 -10.80
C ALA A 66 29.40 2.38 -10.18
N PHE A 67 28.53 1.38 -10.25
CA PHE A 67 28.84 0.02 -9.76
C PHE A 67 30.02 -0.59 -10.52
N PHE A 68 29.99 -0.63 -11.84
CA PHE A 68 31.08 -1.24 -12.62
C PHE A 68 32.41 -0.52 -12.41
N TYR A 69 32.40 0.81 -12.27
CA TYR A 69 33.58 1.57 -11.94
C TYR A 69 34.19 1.21 -10.59
N LEU A 70 33.36 1.14 -9.54
CA LEU A 70 33.82 0.85 -8.17
C LEU A 70 34.15 -0.62 -7.93
N ALA A 71 33.39 -1.53 -8.53
CA ALA A 71 33.54 -2.96 -8.31
C ALA A 71 34.75 -3.55 -9.06
N GLY A 72 35.18 -2.94 -10.17
CA GLY A 72 36.34 -3.36 -10.92
C GLY A 72 36.27 -4.80 -11.44
N VAL A 73 35.08 -5.32 -11.70
CA VAL A 73 34.86 -6.70 -12.19
C VAL A 73 35.36 -6.89 -13.64
N MET A 74 35.52 -5.79 -14.36
CA MET A 74 36.16 -5.68 -15.70
C MET A 74 36.71 -4.27 -15.88
N PRO A 75 37.57 -4.03 -16.90
CA PRO A 75 38.00 -2.68 -17.26
C PRO A 75 36.80 -1.77 -17.53
N TYR A 76 36.80 -0.56 -16.94
CA TYR A 76 35.62 0.32 -17.01
C TYR A 76 35.25 0.72 -18.45
N GLU A 77 36.25 0.93 -19.32
CA GLU A 77 36.03 1.25 -20.74
C GLU A 77 35.24 0.14 -21.45
N GLU A 78 35.53 -1.11 -21.12
CA GLU A 78 34.80 -2.27 -21.64
C GLU A 78 33.38 -2.32 -21.09
N ALA A 79 33.21 -2.11 -19.78
CA ALA A 79 31.88 -2.01 -19.14
C ALA A 79 31.04 -0.87 -19.73
N ASN A 80 31.64 0.32 -19.92
CA ASN A 80 31.01 1.49 -20.55
C ASN A 80 30.48 1.15 -21.95
N LYS A 81 31.34 0.52 -22.77
CA LYS A 81 30.98 0.08 -24.12
C LYS A 81 29.78 -0.87 -24.10
N HIS A 82 29.82 -1.90 -23.27
CA HIS A 82 28.75 -2.89 -23.19
C HIS A 82 27.43 -2.27 -22.64
N MET A 83 27.50 -1.39 -21.66
CA MET A 83 26.31 -0.67 -21.17
C MET A 83 25.68 0.16 -22.28
N LYS A 84 26.48 0.87 -23.12
CA LYS A 84 25.97 1.65 -24.24
C LYS A 84 25.37 0.76 -25.34
N GLU A 85 25.98 -0.37 -25.67
CA GLU A 85 25.41 -1.36 -26.57
C GLU A 85 24.05 -1.88 -26.08
N PHE A 86 23.94 -2.15 -24.79
CA PHE A 86 22.71 -2.60 -24.17
C PHE A 86 21.62 -1.51 -24.16
N VAL A 87 22.00 -0.25 -23.96
CA VAL A 87 21.10 0.91 -24.07
C VAL A 87 20.51 1.00 -25.48
N VAL A 88 21.34 0.86 -26.53
CA VAL A 88 20.86 0.85 -27.92
C VAL A 88 19.85 -0.26 -28.12
N LYS A 89 20.17 -1.50 -27.69
CA LYS A 89 19.29 -2.65 -27.82
C LYS A 89 17.95 -2.43 -27.12
N SER A 90 17.96 -1.80 -25.93
CA SER A 90 16.77 -1.66 -25.08
C SER A 90 15.91 -0.45 -25.44
N PHE A 91 16.53 0.65 -25.91
CA PHE A 91 15.84 1.94 -26.03
C PHE A 91 15.80 2.50 -27.46
N SER A 92 16.39 1.86 -28.47
CA SER A 92 16.37 2.36 -29.85
C SER A 92 14.95 2.61 -30.38
N LYS A 93 13.99 1.76 -30.01
CA LYS A 93 12.57 1.93 -30.38
C LYS A 93 11.91 3.16 -29.75
N LYS A 94 12.50 3.75 -28.69
CA LYS A 94 12.00 4.96 -28.01
C LYS A 94 12.59 6.26 -28.61
N GLY A 95 13.45 6.14 -29.60
CA GLY A 95 14.08 7.25 -30.29
C GLY A 95 15.49 7.56 -29.82
N GLU A 96 16.27 8.19 -30.70
CA GLU A 96 17.68 8.51 -30.50
C GLU A 96 17.92 9.44 -29.29
N ALA A 97 17.02 10.37 -29.04
CA ALA A 97 17.10 11.27 -27.89
C ALA A 97 17.15 10.49 -26.55
N VAL A 98 16.36 9.42 -26.40
CA VAL A 98 16.34 8.58 -25.19
C VAL A 98 17.65 7.78 -25.07
N VAL A 99 18.18 7.29 -26.18
CA VAL A 99 19.48 6.60 -26.22
C VAL A 99 20.59 7.53 -25.75
N ASN A 100 20.66 8.75 -26.33
CA ASN A 100 21.68 9.74 -25.98
C ASN A 100 21.60 10.21 -24.53
N MET A 101 20.40 10.39 -23.98
CA MET A 101 20.22 10.69 -22.55
C MET A 101 20.78 9.56 -21.65
N ASN A 102 20.57 8.29 -22.01
CA ASN A 102 21.14 7.18 -21.24
C ASN A 102 22.67 7.07 -21.40
N PHE A 103 23.22 7.43 -22.57
CA PHE A 103 24.69 7.52 -22.76
C PHE A 103 25.28 8.59 -21.84
N ALA A 104 24.68 9.78 -21.80
CA ALA A 104 25.11 10.82 -20.90
C ALA A 104 25.05 10.38 -19.43
N ALA A 105 23.99 9.66 -19.03
CA ALA A 105 23.84 9.13 -17.68
C ALA A 105 24.92 8.10 -17.30
N ILE A 106 25.42 7.31 -18.27
CA ILE A 106 26.55 6.40 -18.05
C ILE A 106 27.87 7.20 -17.89
N ASP A 107 28.10 8.18 -18.77
CA ASP A 107 29.36 8.93 -18.79
C ASP A 107 29.46 9.86 -17.56
N ASP A 108 28.39 10.51 -17.15
CA ASP A 108 28.38 11.46 -16.02
C ASP A 108 28.43 10.76 -14.65
N ALA A 109 28.12 9.47 -14.58
CA ALA A 109 28.08 8.72 -13.32
C ALA A 109 29.42 8.73 -12.58
N VAL A 110 30.53 8.52 -13.30
CA VAL A 110 31.86 8.44 -12.68
C VAL A 110 32.31 9.80 -12.13
N SER A 111 32.01 10.88 -12.85
CA SER A 111 32.33 12.23 -12.41
C SER A 111 31.48 12.68 -11.20
N GLY A 112 30.31 12.07 -11.03
CA GLY A 112 29.41 12.31 -9.88
C GLY A 112 29.76 11.52 -8.62
N LEU A 113 30.71 10.56 -8.69
CA LEU A 113 31.15 9.79 -7.53
C LEU A 113 32.05 10.63 -6.62
N VAL A 114 31.73 10.66 -5.34
CA VAL A 114 32.52 11.35 -4.31
C VAL A 114 32.89 10.37 -3.22
N GLU A 115 34.20 10.25 -2.92
CA GLU A 115 34.68 9.49 -1.77
C GLU A 115 34.41 10.26 -0.47
N VAL A 116 33.71 9.62 0.46
CA VAL A 116 33.43 10.17 1.78
C VAL A 116 34.56 9.78 2.72
N LYS A 117 35.42 10.75 3.05
CA LYS A 117 36.48 10.57 4.06
C LYS A 117 35.87 10.80 5.43
N TYR A 118 35.89 9.77 6.28
CA TYR A 118 35.34 9.82 7.64
C TYR A 118 36.47 9.77 8.66
N PRO A 119 36.27 10.40 9.86
CA PRO A 119 37.29 10.42 10.92
C PRO A 119 37.32 9.10 11.70
N GLU A 120 38.44 8.75 12.29
CA GLU A 120 38.61 7.60 13.19
C GLU A 120 37.62 7.59 14.36
N SER A 121 37.19 8.78 14.82
CA SER A 121 36.17 8.93 15.88
C SER A 121 34.83 8.25 15.55
N TRP A 122 34.54 7.95 14.30
CA TRP A 122 33.35 7.20 13.94
C TRP A 122 33.34 5.78 14.52
N LYS A 123 34.48 5.18 14.83
CA LYS A 123 34.55 3.85 15.47
C LYS A 123 33.77 3.79 16.78
N ASP A 124 33.66 4.91 17.48
CA ASP A 124 33.00 5.03 18.75
C ASP A 124 31.87 6.06 18.76
N ALA A 125 31.32 6.35 17.58
CA ALA A 125 30.24 7.33 17.41
C ALA A 125 29.03 6.99 18.31
N THR A 126 28.58 7.97 19.07
CA THR A 126 27.39 7.91 19.93
C THR A 126 26.26 8.80 19.42
N THR A 127 26.56 9.73 18.50
CA THR A 127 25.62 10.70 17.94
C THR A 127 25.46 10.48 16.43
N GLY A 128 24.31 10.88 15.90
CA GLY A 128 23.97 10.77 14.50
C GLY A 128 22.46 10.93 14.31
N ALA A 129 21.97 10.68 13.10
CA ALA A 129 20.54 10.69 12.86
C ALA A 129 19.82 9.70 13.78
N GLU A 130 18.74 10.15 14.39
CA GLU A 130 17.91 9.30 15.25
C GLU A 130 17.09 8.35 14.37
N VAL A 131 17.25 7.04 14.61
CA VAL A 131 16.38 6.03 14.00
C VAL A 131 15.21 5.83 14.96
N LYS A 132 14.09 6.48 14.66
CA LYS A 132 12.87 6.27 15.44
C LYS A 132 12.24 4.93 15.05
N PRO A 133 11.69 4.17 16.01
CA PRO A 133 10.85 3.02 15.68
C PRO A 133 9.69 3.48 14.81
N VAL A 134 9.40 2.72 13.77
CA VAL A 134 8.32 3.06 12.83
C VAL A 134 6.95 2.96 13.50
N THR A 135 6.81 1.99 14.41
CA THR A 135 5.59 1.74 15.20
C THR A 135 5.90 0.93 16.44
N ASP A 136 4.98 0.94 17.42
CA ASP A 136 5.00 0.08 18.60
C ASP A 136 4.15 -1.18 18.44
N ASP A 137 3.60 -1.42 17.25
CA ASP A 137 2.81 -2.62 16.95
C ASP A 137 3.63 -3.90 17.22
N PRO A 138 3.13 -4.82 18.08
CA PRO A 138 3.90 -6.01 18.47
C PRO A 138 4.24 -6.94 17.31
N TYR A 139 3.29 -7.15 16.37
CA TYR A 139 3.52 -8.01 15.23
C TYR A 139 4.55 -7.41 14.28
N TYR A 140 4.46 -6.08 14.05
CA TYR A 140 5.45 -5.40 13.22
C TYR A 140 6.86 -5.59 13.78
N LYS A 141 7.06 -5.36 15.08
CA LYS A 141 8.36 -5.49 15.75
C LYS A 141 8.87 -6.94 15.81
N ALA A 142 7.98 -7.88 16.09
CA ALA A 142 8.38 -9.29 16.27
C ALA A 142 8.61 -9.99 14.92
N PHE A 143 7.87 -9.67 13.87
CA PHE A 143 7.90 -10.39 12.61
C PHE A 143 8.31 -9.51 11.42
N VAL A 144 7.61 -8.39 11.17
CA VAL A 144 7.80 -7.61 9.94
C VAL A 144 9.17 -6.92 9.90
N GLU A 145 9.58 -6.30 11.00
CA GLU A 145 10.86 -5.57 11.06
C GLU A 145 12.08 -6.50 10.87
N PRO A 146 12.18 -7.69 11.53
CA PRO A 146 13.23 -8.65 11.23
C PRO A 146 13.22 -9.14 9.77
N MET A 147 12.05 -9.37 9.20
CA MET A 147 11.93 -9.77 7.78
C MET A 147 12.44 -8.67 6.84
N LEU A 148 12.06 -7.42 7.07
CA LEU A 148 12.57 -6.26 6.31
C LEU A 148 14.08 -6.05 6.49
N ALA A 149 14.61 -6.39 7.65
CA ALA A 149 16.05 -6.37 7.94
C ALA A 149 16.81 -7.57 7.35
N GLN A 150 16.14 -8.47 6.62
CA GLN A 150 16.69 -9.72 6.08
C GLN A 150 17.23 -10.66 7.17
N LYS A 151 16.59 -10.68 8.33
CA LYS A 151 16.91 -11.53 9.48
C LYS A 151 15.84 -12.60 9.74
N GLY A 152 15.02 -12.92 8.72
CA GLY A 152 13.93 -13.89 8.83
C GLY A 152 14.37 -15.27 9.32
N ASP A 153 15.58 -15.72 8.96
CA ASP A 153 16.15 -16.99 9.42
C ASP A 153 16.34 -17.08 10.94
N SER A 154 16.33 -15.95 11.65
CA SER A 154 16.41 -15.91 13.11
C SER A 154 15.05 -16.04 13.81
N LEU A 155 13.95 -16.01 13.03
CA LEU A 155 12.61 -16.11 13.59
C LEU A 155 12.25 -17.58 13.87
N PRO A 156 11.70 -17.89 15.05
CA PRO A 156 11.18 -19.23 15.32
C PRO A 156 9.88 -19.48 14.53
N VAL A 157 9.59 -20.73 14.21
CA VAL A 157 8.36 -21.13 13.49
C VAL A 157 7.08 -20.68 14.24
N SER A 158 7.16 -20.57 15.56
CA SER A 158 6.04 -20.09 16.39
C SER A 158 5.60 -18.64 16.13
N GLU A 159 6.40 -17.83 15.43
CA GLU A 159 6.02 -16.48 15.00
C GLU A 159 5.09 -16.49 13.77
N ILE A 160 4.90 -17.64 13.15
CA ILE A 160 3.98 -17.84 12.03
C ILE A 160 2.71 -18.49 12.58
N GLU A 161 1.55 -17.87 12.32
CA GLU A 161 0.26 -18.43 12.73
C GLU A 161 0.06 -19.83 12.14
N ALA A 162 -0.44 -20.76 12.97
CA ALA A 162 -0.55 -22.16 12.61
C ALA A 162 -1.49 -22.44 11.43
N ASP A 163 -2.47 -21.55 11.20
CA ASP A 163 -3.40 -21.60 10.08
C ASP A 163 -2.93 -20.82 8.84
N GLY A 164 -1.71 -20.25 8.89
CA GLY A 164 -1.12 -19.45 7.81
C GLY A 164 -1.71 -18.06 7.66
N HIS A 165 -2.49 -17.57 8.62
CA HIS A 165 -3.03 -16.21 8.59
C HIS A 165 -1.91 -15.18 8.78
N VAL A 166 -1.88 -14.17 7.88
CA VAL A 166 -0.97 -13.03 7.98
C VAL A 166 -1.79 -11.77 8.30
N PRO A 167 -1.44 -11.01 9.35
CA PRO A 167 -2.11 -9.77 9.69
C PRO A 167 -2.13 -8.76 8.54
N THR A 168 -3.27 -8.12 8.32
CA THR A 168 -3.48 -7.16 7.24
C THR A 168 -3.08 -5.74 7.62
N ALA A 169 -2.99 -4.84 6.62
CA ALA A 169 -2.73 -3.41 6.79
C ALA A 169 -1.35 -3.05 7.36
N THR A 170 -0.37 -3.95 7.28
CA THR A 170 0.97 -3.70 7.85
C THR A 170 1.83 -2.79 6.98
N THR A 171 1.51 -2.59 5.70
CA THR A 171 2.19 -1.60 4.83
C THR A 171 2.07 -0.16 5.35
N ARG A 172 1.05 0.15 6.14
CA ARG A 172 0.85 1.49 6.74
C ARG A 172 2.00 1.91 7.66
N PHE A 173 2.74 0.95 8.18
CA PHE A 173 3.86 1.19 9.08
C PHE A 173 5.19 1.47 8.36
N GLU A 174 5.32 1.18 7.08
CA GLU A 174 6.60 1.27 6.38
C GLU A 174 7.11 2.69 6.24
N LYS A 175 6.26 3.68 5.92
CA LYS A 175 6.62 5.11 5.84
C LYS A 175 7.97 5.37 5.18
N ARG A 176 8.21 4.76 4.02
CA ARG A 176 9.54 4.68 3.37
C ARG A 176 10.12 6.02 2.92
N GLY A 177 9.27 7.01 2.62
CA GLY A 177 9.71 8.31 2.15
C GLY A 177 10.54 8.27 0.87
N VAL A 178 10.21 7.36 -0.07
CA VAL A 178 11.04 7.12 -1.28
C VAL A 178 10.85 8.16 -2.38
N ALA A 179 9.83 9.00 -2.30
CA ALA A 179 9.55 10.02 -3.29
C ALA A 179 10.50 11.21 -3.12
N VAL A 180 11.14 11.64 -4.21
CA VAL A 180 11.90 12.92 -4.22
C VAL A 180 10.93 14.09 -4.16
N ASN A 181 9.85 14.02 -4.96
CA ASN A 181 8.79 15.03 -4.98
C ASN A 181 7.44 14.36 -4.73
N VAL A 182 6.60 15.04 -3.96
CA VAL A 182 5.23 14.62 -3.63
C VAL A 182 4.22 15.70 -4.02
N PRO A 183 2.96 15.34 -4.28
CA PRO A 183 1.95 16.34 -4.65
C PRO A 183 1.56 17.20 -3.46
N ALA A 184 1.63 18.52 -3.63
CA ALA A 184 1.04 19.53 -2.73
C ALA A 184 -0.32 19.95 -3.26
N TRP A 185 -1.32 20.02 -2.39
CA TRP A 185 -2.68 20.42 -2.76
C TRP A 185 -2.87 21.92 -2.66
N ILE A 186 -3.37 22.52 -3.75
CA ILE A 186 -3.71 23.94 -3.86
C ILE A 186 -5.24 24.04 -3.84
N SER A 187 -5.78 24.40 -2.67
CA SER A 187 -7.22 24.38 -2.39
C SER A 187 -8.04 25.25 -3.34
N GLU A 188 -7.53 26.44 -3.68
CA GLU A 188 -8.20 27.44 -4.51
C GLU A 188 -8.48 26.89 -5.92
N ASN A 189 -7.54 26.13 -6.47
CA ASN A 189 -7.61 25.59 -7.82
C ASN A 189 -8.43 24.29 -7.90
N CYS A 190 -8.71 23.65 -6.75
CA CYS A 190 -9.33 22.35 -6.70
C CYS A 190 -10.83 22.39 -7.00
N ILE A 191 -11.26 21.62 -8.01
CA ILE A 191 -12.67 21.45 -8.39
C ILE A 191 -13.34 20.23 -7.73
N GLN A 192 -12.65 19.53 -6.83
CA GLN A 192 -13.14 18.42 -6.02
C GLN A 192 -13.69 17.23 -6.87
N CYS A 193 -13.03 16.92 -7.97
CA CYS A 193 -13.44 15.81 -8.87
C CYS A 193 -12.93 14.43 -8.43
N ASN A 194 -11.98 14.35 -7.51
CA ASN A 194 -11.32 13.14 -6.98
C ASN A 194 -10.56 12.28 -8.02
N GLN A 195 -10.33 12.77 -9.24
CA GLN A 195 -9.58 12.00 -10.25
C GLN A 195 -8.16 11.69 -9.80
N CYS A 196 -7.51 12.58 -9.06
CA CYS A 196 -6.17 12.35 -8.50
C CYS A 196 -6.14 11.18 -7.51
N ALA A 197 -7.15 11.05 -6.65
CA ALA A 197 -7.30 9.90 -5.76
C ALA A 197 -7.62 8.62 -6.54
N PHE A 198 -8.47 8.73 -7.57
CA PHE A 198 -8.89 7.59 -8.40
C PHE A 198 -7.71 6.91 -9.08
N VAL A 199 -6.78 7.68 -9.67
CA VAL A 199 -5.62 7.13 -10.40
C VAL A 199 -4.42 6.78 -9.51
N CYS A 200 -4.46 7.10 -8.22
CA CYS A 200 -3.32 6.85 -7.34
C CYS A 200 -3.11 5.34 -7.13
N PRO A 201 -1.95 4.78 -7.54
CA PRO A 201 -1.70 3.34 -7.43
C PRO A 201 -1.47 2.86 -5.99
N HIS A 202 -1.13 3.78 -5.08
CA HIS A 202 -0.76 3.44 -3.70
C HIS A 202 -1.76 3.92 -2.66
N ALA A 203 -2.92 4.49 -3.07
CA ALA A 203 -3.90 5.10 -2.17
C ALA A 203 -3.29 6.19 -1.24
N ALA A 204 -2.19 6.81 -1.67
CA ALA A 204 -1.47 7.82 -0.90
C ALA A 204 -2.07 9.24 -1.01
N ILE A 205 -3.10 9.42 -1.83
CA ILE A 205 -3.85 10.69 -1.93
C ILE A 205 -5.34 10.38 -1.82
N ARG A 206 -6.01 11.02 -0.85
CA ARG A 206 -7.41 10.71 -0.48
C ARG A 206 -8.21 11.98 -0.21
N PRO A 207 -9.47 12.06 -0.67
CA PRO A 207 -10.35 13.14 -0.28
C PRO A 207 -10.87 12.93 1.15
N VAL A 208 -10.82 13.97 1.96
CA VAL A 208 -11.52 14.09 3.23
C VAL A 208 -12.79 14.88 3.00
N LEU A 209 -13.93 14.35 3.45
CA LEU A 209 -15.23 15.01 3.39
C LEU A 209 -15.91 14.84 4.75
N GLN A 210 -15.96 15.89 5.55
CA GLN A 210 -16.48 15.85 6.91
C GLN A 210 -17.32 17.09 7.23
N PRO A 211 -18.31 16.97 8.13
CA PRO A 211 -18.95 18.12 8.72
C PRO A 211 -17.94 19.03 9.41
N ALA A 212 -18.19 20.33 9.44
CA ALA A 212 -17.23 21.31 9.97
C ALA A 212 -16.90 21.06 11.45
N GLU A 213 -17.90 20.63 12.23
CA GLU A 213 -17.76 20.32 13.67
C GLU A 213 -16.82 19.15 13.96
N VAL A 214 -16.69 18.18 13.04
CA VAL A 214 -15.77 17.04 13.18
C VAL A 214 -14.31 17.50 13.04
N LEU A 215 -14.08 18.64 12.41
CA LEU A 215 -12.75 19.15 12.08
C LEU A 215 -12.29 20.28 13.03
N GLU A 216 -12.99 20.55 14.12
CA GLU A 216 -12.64 21.62 15.06
C GLU A 216 -11.26 21.46 15.71
N ASN A 217 -10.80 20.22 15.88
CA ASN A 217 -9.49 19.91 16.47
C ASN A 217 -8.41 19.60 15.41
N ALA A 218 -8.63 20.00 14.16
CA ALA A 218 -7.64 19.78 13.10
C ALA A 218 -6.36 20.59 13.34
N PRO A 219 -5.19 20.07 12.94
CA PRO A 219 -3.95 20.85 12.92
C PRO A 219 -4.12 22.17 12.14
N GLU A 220 -3.44 23.24 12.52
CA GLU A 220 -3.50 24.53 11.82
C GLU A 220 -3.16 24.41 10.32
N THR A 221 -2.28 23.48 9.98
CA THR A 221 -1.88 23.20 8.60
C THR A 221 -2.91 22.36 7.82
N PHE A 222 -3.96 21.85 8.49
CA PHE A 222 -5.01 21.07 7.86
C PHE A 222 -6.05 21.94 7.15
N VAL A 223 -5.60 22.66 6.12
CA VAL A 223 -6.45 23.58 5.34
C VAL A 223 -7.60 22.81 4.69
N THR A 224 -8.81 23.37 4.78
CA THR A 224 -10.03 22.84 4.14
C THR A 224 -10.74 23.91 3.34
N LYS A 225 -11.66 23.51 2.46
CA LYS A 225 -12.58 24.40 1.78
C LYS A 225 -14.01 23.84 1.84
N ASP A 226 -15.01 24.65 1.51
CA ASP A 226 -16.38 24.19 1.45
C ASP A 226 -16.55 23.08 0.39
N ALA A 227 -17.28 22.04 0.77
CA ALA A 227 -17.51 20.91 -0.12
C ALA A 227 -18.55 21.23 -1.20
N THR A 228 -18.17 21.04 -2.47
CA THR A 228 -19.09 21.25 -3.60
C THR A 228 -20.11 20.12 -3.68
N GLY A 229 -21.39 20.47 -3.55
CA GLY A 229 -22.51 19.53 -3.58
C GLY A 229 -22.87 18.93 -2.20
N PHE A 230 -22.19 19.32 -1.12
CA PHE A 230 -22.45 18.84 0.24
C PHE A 230 -22.50 20.01 1.22
N LYS A 231 -23.71 20.53 1.43
CA LYS A 231 -23.93 21.69 2.31
C LYS A 231 -23.54 21.37 3.76
N GLY A 232 -22.74 22.23 4.38
CA GLY A 232 -22.26 22.06 5.77
C GLY A 232 -21.03 21.17 5.90
N PHE A 233 -20.53 20.63 4.80
CA PHE A 233 -19.31 19.81 4.80
C PHE A 233 -18.08 20.60 4.34
N LYS A 234 -16.94 20.23 4.88
CA LYS A 234 -15.60 20.66 4.46
C LYS A 234 -14.91 19.58 3.65
N TYR A 235 -14.09 20.00 2.72
CA TYR A 235 -13.33 19.15 1.83
C TYR A 235 -11.83 19.46 1.89
N ARG A 236 -11.00 18.42 1.90
CA ARG A 236 -9.55 18.48 1.71
C ARG A 236 -9.10 17.32 0.82
N MET A 237 -8.08 17.53 0.00
CA MET A 237 -7.34 16.45 -0.64
C MET A 237 -6.07 16.21 0.16
N GLN A 238 -6.05 15.15 0.95
CA GLN A 238 -4.96 14.80 1.85
C GLN A 238 -3.96 13.88 1.16
N VAL A 239 -2.67 14.11 1.37
CA VAL A 239 -1.56 13.31 0.84
C VAL A 239 -0.83 12.63 1.99
N SER A 240 -0.54 11.33 1.86
CA SER A 240 0.46 10.65 2.68
C SER A 240 1.82 10.82 2.01
N ALA A 241 2.58 11.81 2.44
CA ALA A 241 3.84 12.17 1.81
C ALA A 241 4.89 11.03 1.91
N LEU A 242 4.93 10.34 3.05
CA LEU A 242 5.87 9.24 3.31
C LEU A 242 5.52 7.93 2.58
N ASP A 243 4.26 7.74 2.20
CA ASP A 243 3.81 6.56 1.45
C ASP A 243 3.68 6.82 -0.06
N CYS A 244 3.87 8.07 -0.48
CA CYS A 244 3.86 8.47 -1.88
C CYS A 244 5.12 7.96 -2.60
N THR A 245 4.97 7.47 -3.83
CA THR A 245 6.10 7.01 -4.67
C THR A 245 6.56 8.06 -5.68
N GLY A 246 5.99 9.27 -5.66
CA GLY A 246 6.42 10.39 -6.51
C GLY A 246 6.14 10.23 -8.01
N CYS A 247 5.23 9.34 -8.42
CA CYS A 247 4.98 9.04 -9.84
C CYS A 247 4.36 10.19 -10.65
N GLY A 248 3.77 11.19 -10.01
CA GLY A 248 3.16 12.36 -10.66
C GLY A 248 1.82 12.13 -11.35
N SER A 249 1.27 10.90 -11.38
CA SER A 249 0.02 10.58 -12.07
C SER A 249 -1.15 11.47 -11.63
N CYS A 250 -1.25 11.77 -10.33
CA CYS A 250 -2.29 12.63 -9.76
C CYS A 250 -2.22 14.08 -10.25
N ALA A 251 -1.02 14.64 -10.36
CA ALA A 251 -0.81 15.99 -10.89
C ALA A 251 -1.09 16.05 -12.41
N ASN A 252 -0.68 15.00 -13.16
CA ASN A 252 -0.91 14.92 -14.59
C ASN A 252 -2.40 14.86 -14.95
N VAL A 253 -3.18 14.03 -14.25
CA VAL A 253 -4.61 13.82 -14.52
C VAL A 253 -5.49 14.99 -14.08
N CYS A 254 -4.98 15.91 -13.25
CA CYS A 254 -5.76 17.01 -12.72
C CYS A 254 -6.36 17.86 -13.85
N PRO A 255 -7.70 17.95 -13.97
CA PRO A 255 -8.37 18.64 -15.08
C PRO A 255 -8.60 20.16 -14.82
N ALA A 256 -8.20 20.67 -13.65
CA ALA A 256 -8.37 22.08 -13.31
C ALA A 256 -7.58 22.98 -14.28
N LYS A 257 -8.14 24.13 -14.64
CA LYS A 257 -7.51 25.09 -15.59
C LYS A 257 -6.11 25.51 -15.11
N VAL A 258 -5.99 25.79 -13.81
CA VAL A 258 -4.72 25.89 -13.09
C VAL A 258 -4.62 24.65 -12.22
N LYS A 259 -3.55 23.91 -12.33
CA LYS A 259 -3.38 22.65 -11.61
C LYS A 259 -3.61 22.82 -10.11
N ALA A 260 -4.42 21.97 -9.53
CA ALA A 260 -4.68 21.92 -8.10
C ALA A 260 -3.68 21.04 -7.33
N LEU A 261 -2.75 20.40 -8.05
CA LEU A 261 -1.66 19.61 -7.51
C LEU A 261 -0.37 19.98 -8.23
N THR A 262 0.64 20.33 -7.44
CA THR A 262 2.01 20.58 -7.90
C THR A 262 2.95 19.65 -7.17
N MET A 263 3.98 19.17 -7.86
CA MET A 263 4.99 18.32 -7.23
C MET A 263 6.01 19.22 -6.54
N ILE A 264 6.22 19.02 -5.23
CA ILE A 264 7.18 19.74 -4.39
C ILE A 264 8.14 18.73 -3.73
N PRO A 265 9.33 19.14 -3.30
CA PRO A 265 10.24 18.28 -2.54
C PRO A 265 9.56 17.66 -1.32
N LEU A 266 9.86 16.40 -1.02
CA LEU A 266 9.30 15.70 0.14
C LEU A 266 9.56 16.46 1.44
N GLU A 267 10.77 16.99 1.62
CA GLU A 267 11.13 17.77 2.82
C GLU A 267 10.25 18.99 3.03
N ASP A 268 9.88 19.68 1.95
CA ASP A 268 9.01 20.84 2.03
C ASP A 268 7.58 20.44 2.42
N ALA A 269 7.09 19.30 1.92
CA ALA A 269 5.80 18.76 2.34
C ALA A 269 5.79 18.41 3.84
N LEU A 270 6.86 17.80 4.35
CA LEU A 270 6.99 17.49 5.78
C LEU A 270 7.12 18.75 6.65
N LYS A 271 7.88 19.77 6.20
CA LYS A 271 7.92 21.09 6.88
C LYS A 271 6.55 21.77 6.93
N ASN A 272 5.70 21.54 5.92
CA ASN A 272 4.33 22.02 5.87
C ASN A 272 3.35 21.18 6.71
N GLY A 273 3.82 20.13 7.41
CA GLY A 273 3.03 19.31 8.34
C GLY A 273 2.14 18.29 7.66
N GLU A 274 2.43 17.88 6.42
CA GLU A 274 1.59 16.89 5.71
C GLU A 274 1.57 15.51 6.36
N ASP A 275 2.62 15.11 7.07
CA ASP A 275 2.66 13.90 7.89
C ASP A 275 1.66 13.96 9.04
N LYS A 276 1.65 15.07 9.81
CA LYS A 276 0.71 15.30 10.91
C LYS A 276 -0.73 15.41 10.43
N ASN A 277 -0.93 16.06 9.28
CA ASN A 277 -2.24 16.17 8.63
C ASN A 277 -2.75 14.80 8.20
N TRP A 278 -1.84 13.93 7.69
CA TRP A 278 -2.19 12.55 7.35
C TRP A 278 -2.62 11.78 8.58
N ASP A 279 -1.81 11.77 9.64
CA ASP A 279 -2.11 11.04 10.89
C ASP A 279 -3.46 11.47 11.47
N TYR A 280 -3.73 12.78 11.52
CA TYR A 280 -5.04 13.29 11.91
C TYR A 280 -6.18 12.77 11.01
N SER A 281 -5.97 12.74 9.69
CA SER A 281 -7.02 12.35 8.74
C SER A 281 -7.40 10.86 8.79
N VAL A 282 -6.47 9.98 9.20
CA VAL A 282 -6.72 8.53 9.30
C VAL A 282 -7.70 8.19 10.42
N ASP A 283 -7.69 8.99 11.50
CA ASP A 283 -8.52 8.79 12.67
C ASP A 283 -9.93 9.37 12.52
N LEU A 284 -10.17 10.19 11.49
CA LEU A 284 -11.49 10.76 11.24
C LEU A 284 -12.55 9.67 11.02
N PRO A 285 -13.79 9.84 11.52
CA PRO A 285 -14.89 8.90 11.28
C PRO A 285 -15.20 8.77 9.78
N ASP A 286 -15.93 7.69 9.41
CA ASP A 286 -16.48 7.61 8.06
C ASP A 286 -17.39 8.82 7.81
N THR A 287 -17.30 9.38 6.61
CA THR A 287 -18.15 10.53 6.27
C THR A 287 -19.63 10.15 6.31
N PRO A 288 -20.48 10.93 6.99
CA PRO A 288 -21.92 10.71 7.00
C PRO A 288 -22.62 11.27 5.74
N ALA A 289 -21.87 11.84 4.79
CA ALA A 289 -22.42 12.40 3.56
C ALA A 289 -23.05 11.30 2.69
N ASP A 290 -24.20 11.60 2.10
CA ASP A 290 -24.81 10.78 1.07
C ASP A 290 -24.19 11.06 -0.29
N PHE A 291 -23.57 10.06 -0.89
CA PHE A 291 -22.89 10.18 -2.19
C PHE A 291 -23.06 8.91 -3.04
N ASN A 292 -23.14 9.11 -4.36
CA ASN A 292 -23.23 8.00 -5.30
C ASN A 292 -21.87 7.32 -5.50
N VAL A 293 -21.69 6.14 -4.91
CA VAL A 293 -20.45 5.34 -5.00
C VAL A 293 -20.12 4.88 -6.41
N ASN A 294 -21.08 4.86 -7.33
CA ASN A 294 -20.90 4.41 -8.71
C ASN A 294 -20.34 5.51 -9.64
N THR A 295 -19.80 6.58 -9.06
CA THR A 295 -19.11 7.66 -9.79
C THR A 295 -17.64 7.73 -9.39
N VAL A 296 -16.78 8.29 -10.26
CA VAL A 296 -15.37 8.54 -9.95
C VAL A 296 -15.24 9.35 -8.65
N LYS A 297 -16.01 10.44 -8.52
CA LYS A 297 -15.98 11.29 -7.33
C LYS A 297 -16.42 10.52 -6.07
N GLY A 298 -17.54 9.84 -6.16
CA GLY A 298 -18.16 9.19 -4.98
C GLY A 298 -17.38 7.96 -4.51
N SER A 299 -16.89 7.12 -5.43
CA SER A 299 -16.12 5.94 -5.06
C SER A 299 -14.92 6.26 -4.17
N GLN A 300 -14.30 7.43 -4.38
CA GLN A 300 -13.09 7.83 -3.65
C GLN A 300 -13.34 8.33 -2.22
N PHE A 301 -14.59 8.60 -1.83
CA PHE A 301 -14.94 8.85 -0.43
C PHE A 301 -15.03 7.55 0.40
N LYS A 302 -15.04 6.38 -0.25
CA LYS A 302 -14.89 5.10 0.44
C LYS A 302 -13.45 4.86 0.82
N GLN A 303 -13.22 4.32 2.02
CA GLN A 303 -11.89 3.89 2.44
C GLN A 303 -11.32 2.86 1.46
N PRO A 304 -10.14 3.05 0.90
CA PRO A 304 -9.47 1.99 0.14
C PRO A 304 -9.04 0.88 1.11
N LEU A 305 -9.31 -0.38 0.73
CA LEU A 305 -8.89 -1.54 1.51
C LEU A 305 -7.72 -2.27 0.84
N PHE A 306 -6.97 -1.52 0.05
CA PHE A 306 -5.68 -1.86 -0.52
C PHE A 306 -4.85 -0.57 -0.60
N GLU A 307 -3.75 -0.52 0.15
CA GLU A 307 -3.00 0.72 0.36
C GLU A 307 -1.50 0.47 0.52
N PHE A 308 -0.69 1.42 0.06
CA PHE A 308 0.77 1.49 0.26
C PHE A 308 1.52 0.23 -0.17
N SER A 309 1.03 -0.46 -1.22
CA SER A 309 1.66 -1.67 -1.73
C SER A 309 3.08 -1.42 -2.23
N GLY A 310 3.91 -2.47 -2.25
CA GLY A 310 5.25 -2.43 -2.83
C GLY A 310 5.30 -2.39 -4.36
N ALA A 311 4.18 -2.07 -5.03
CA ALA A 311 4.13 -1.94 -6.48
C ALA A 311 4.96 -0.75 -7.00
N CYS A 312 5.32 -0.79 -8.28
CA CYS A 312 6.11 0.25 -8.94
C CYS A 312 5.45 1.64 -8.85
N ALA A 313 6.26 2.69 -8.86
CA ALA A 313 5.78 4.05 -9.00
C ALA A 313 4.99 4.21 -10.31
N GLY A 314 3.72 4.62 -10.22
CA GLY A 314 2.84 4.74 -11.39
C GLY A 314 2.33 3.39 -11.93
N CYS A 315 2.30 2.34 -11.12
CA CYS A 315 1.73 1.04 -11.51
C CYS A 315 0.34 1.21 -12.14
N GLY A 316 0.11 0.56 -13.28
CA GLY A 316 -1.16 0.61 -14.02
C GLY A 316 -2.21 -0.36 -13.50
N GLU A 317 -1.84 -1.33 -12.67
CA GLU A 317 -2.72 -2.40 -12.17
C GLU A 317 -3.37 -2.04 -10.82
N THR A 318 -2.57 -1.55 -9.87
CA THR A 318 -3.02 -1.31 -8.50
C THR A 318 -4.14 -0.27 -8.33
N PRO A 319 -4.33 0.75 -9.20
CA PRO A 319 -5.51 1.61 -9.15
C PRO A 319 -6.83 0.86 -9.30
N TYR A 320 -6.87 -0.19 -10.15
CA TYR A 320 -8.07 -1.03 -10.32
C TYR A 320 -8.36 -1.84 -9.07
N ILE A 321 -7.33 -2.48 -8.48
CA ILE A 321 -7.46 -3.24 -7.22
C ILE A 321 -7.99 -2.33 -6.12
N LYS A 322 -7.41 -1.14 -5.97
CA LYS A 322 -7.87 -0.15 -4.99
C LYS A 322 -9.36 0.17 -5.16
N VAL A 323 -9.81 0.52 -6.36
CA VAL A 323 -11.22 0.86 -6.63
C VAL A 323 -12.16 -0.32 -6.34
N ILE A 324 -11.78 -1.52 -6.75
CA ILE A 324 -12.55 -2.73 -6.48
C ILE A 324 -12.66 -2.96 -4.97
N THR A 325 -11.58 -2.74 -4.20
CA THR A 325 -11.64 -2.86 -2.73
C THR A 325 -12.49 -1.76 -2.08
N GLN A 326 -12.55 -0.55 -2.64
CA GLN A 326 -13.45 0.51 -2.17
C GLN A 326 -14.93 0.16 -2.37
N LEU A 327 -15.25 -0.57 -3.45
CA LEU A 327 -16.63 -0.93 -3.79
C LEU A 327 -17.10 -2.24 -3.15
N PHE A 328 -16.23 -3.22 -3.02
CA PHE A 328 -16.56 -4.59 -2.64
C PHE A 328 -15.74 -5.16 -1.50
N GLY A 329 -14.72 -4.44 -1.03
CA GLY A 329 -13.67 -4.98 -0.17
C GLY A 329 -14.16 -5.53 1.18
N ASP A 330 -15.25 -5.00 1.72
CA ASP A 330 -15.83 -5.45 3.01
C ASP A 330 -16.37 -6.90 2.98
N ARG A 331 -16.56 -7.47 1.80
CA ARG A 331 -17.07 -8.84 1.58
C ARG A 331 -16.30 -9.58 0.47
N MET A 332 -15.11 -9.11 0.15
CA MET A 332 -14.31 -9.58 -0.99
C MET A 332 -13.46 -10.78 -0.62
N VAL A 333 -13.37 -11.74 -1.54
CA VAL A 333 -12.45 -12.88 -1.48
C VAL A 333 -11.68 -12.92 -2.78
N ILE A 334 -10.37 -13.02 -2.70
CA ILE A 334 -9.44 -12.93 -3.83
C ILE A 334 -8.66 -14.23 -3.97
N ALA A 335 -8.78 -14.86 -5.13
CA ALA A 335 -7.86 -15.86 -5.63
C ALA A 335 -6.84 -15.16 -6.53
N ASN A 336 -5.56 -15.24 -6.22
CA ASN A 336 -4.51 -14.51 -6.92
C ASN A 336 -3.54 -15.44 -7.62
N ALA A 337 -3.25 -15.19 -8.90
CA ALA A 337 -2.22 -15.89 -9.65
C ALA A 337 -0.83 -15.35 -9.32
N THR A 338 0.18 -16.21 -9.33
CA THR A 338 1.58 -15.81 -9.15
C THR A 338 2.01 -14.79 -10.22
N GLY A 339 2.59 -13.70 -9.77
CA GLY A 339 3.03 -12.57 -10.60
C GLY A 339 3.29 -11.33 -9.74
N CYS A 340 3.24 -10.12 -10.33
CA CYS A 340 3.40 -8.88 -9.56
C CYS A 340 2.37 -8.77 -8.42
N SER A 341 1.12 -9.16 -8.67
CA SER A 341 0.04 -9.09 -7.69
C SER A 341 0.25 -10.01 -6.47
N SER A 342 0.96 -11.13 -6.63
CA SER A 342 1.37 -11.97 -5.51
C SER A 342 2.50 -11.33 -4.70
N ILE A 343 3.46 -10.68 -5.36
CA ILE A 343 4.61 -10.07 -4.70
C ILE A 343 4.16 -8.87 -3.85
N TYR A 344 3.46 -7.91 -4.42
CA TYR A 344 3.01 -6.75 -3.66
C TYR A 344 1.78 -7.03 -2.76
N GLY A 345 1.05 -8.14 -3.01
CA GLY A 345 -0.16 -8.50 -2.27
C GLY A 345 0.07 -9.36 -1.04
N GLY A 346 1.10 -10.23 -1.03
CA GLY A 346 1.30 -11.20 0.04
C GLY A 346 2.69 -11.78 0.22
N SER A 347 3.58 -11.68 -0.79
CA SER A 347 4.95 -12.25 -0.68
C SER A 347 5.94 -11.29 -0.02
N ALA A 348 5.64 -10.00 0.05
CA ALA A 348 6.40 -9.05 0.86
C ALA A 348 6.07 -9.28 2.35
N PRO A 349 6.95 -8.92 3.29
CA PRO A 349 6.68 -9.10 4.72
C PRO A 349 5.54 -8.23 5.23
N THR A 350 5.10 -7.24 4.46
CA THR A 350 3.96 -6.36 4.76
C THR A 350 2.79 -6.65 3.84
N CYS A 351 1.57 -6.53 4.37
CA CYS A 351 0.33 -6.77 3.65
C CYS A 351 -0.39 -5.44 3.35
N PRO A 352 -0.68 -5.12 2.06
CA PRO A 352 -1.38 -3.90 1.67
C PRO A 352 -2.90 -3.99 1.80
N TYR A 353 -3.46 -5.19 1.87
CA TYR A 353 -4.89 -5.37 2.11
C TYR A 353 -5.23 -4.96 3.54
N SER A 354 -6.29 -4.17 3.70
CA SER A 354 -6.67 -3.58 4.99
C SER A 354 -8.14 -3.87 5.33
N LYS A 355 -8.54 -3.46 6.53
CA LYS A 355 -9.92 -3.58 7.03
C LYS A 355 -10.52 -2.19 7.19
N ASN A 356 -11.83 -2.10 6.99
CA ASN A 356 -12.61 -0.92 7.35
C ASN A 356 -12.75 -0.80 8.88
N LYS A 357 -13.34 0.30 9.35
CA LYS A 357 -13.54 0.56 10.78
C LYS A 357 -14.43 -0.45 11.51
N LYS A 358 -15.17 -1.28 10.76
CA LYS A 358 -15.98 -2.38 11.28
C LYS A 358 -15.22 -3.72 11.35
N GLY A 359 -13.93 -3.72 10.99
CA GLY A 359 -13.08 -4.90 10.97
C GLY A 359 -13.22 -5.80 9.74
N HIS A 360 -13.95 -5.37 8.70
CA HIS A 360 -14.17 -6.15 7.49
C HIS A 360 -13.21 -5.69 6.38
N GLY A 361 -12.65 -6.64 5.64
CA GLY A 361 -11.74 -6.41 4.51
C GLY A 361 -11.59 -7.63 3.62
N PRO A 362 -10.82 -7.50 2.51
CA PRO A 362 -10.59 -8.60 1.60
C PRO A 362 -9.87 -9.78 2.28
N ALA A 363 -10.33 -11.00 1.99
CA ALA A 363 -9.56 -12.21 2.21
C ALA A 363 -8.79 -12.54 0.92
N TRP A 364 -7.47 -12.70 1.02
CA TRP A 364 -6.59 -12.91 -0.12
C TRP A 364 -5.83 -14.21 0.03
N SER A 365 -5.79 -15.00 -1.05
CA SER A 365 -5.02 -16.24 -1.12
C SER A 365 -4.34 -16.31 -2.48
N ASN A 366 -3.07 -16.76 -2.49
CA ASN A 366 -2.31 -16.97 -3.73
C ASN A 366 -2.36 -18.43 -4.16
N SER A 367 -2.39 -18.64 -5.47
CA SER A 367 -2.20 -19.95 -6.09
C SER A 367 -1.07 -19.89 -7.11
N LEU A 368 -0.78 -21.00 -7.77
CA LEU A 368 0.18 -21.04 -8.86
C LEU A 368 -0.38 -20.28 -10.08
N PHE A 369 0.51 -19.91 -10.99
CA PHE A 369 0.14 -19.27 -12.24
C PHE A 369 -0.85 -20.12 -13.05
N GLU A 370 -0.62 -21.43 -13.11
CA GLU A 370 -1.31 -22.37 -13.97
C GLU A 370 -2.71 -22.76 -13.50
N ASP A 371 -3.00 -22.64 -12.19
CA ASP A 371 -4.23 -23.21 -11.59
C ASP A 371 -5.17 -22.17 -10.95
N ASN A 372 -4.89 -20.87 -11.12
CA ASN A 372 -5.63 -19.82 -10.42
C ASN A 372 -7.11 -19.73 -10.85
N ALA A 373 -7.43 -20.05 -12.09
CA ALA A 373 -8.81 -20.05 -12.58
C ALA A 373 -9.64 -21.10 -11.83
N GLU A 374 -9.12 -22.32 -11.72
CA GLU A 374 -9.74 -23.45 -11.01
C GLU A 374 -9.80 -23.19 -9.51
N PHE A 375 -8.74 -22.61 -8.93
CA PHE A 375 -8.69 -22.23 -7.52
C PHE A 375 -9.80 -21.21 -7.18
N GLY A 376 -9.91 -20.13 -7.96
CA GLY A 376 -10.94 -19.13 -7.77
C GLY A 376 -12.36 -19.66 -8.01
N TYR A 377 -12.52 -20.53 -9.01
CA TYR A 377 -13.79 -21.21 -9.25
C TYR A 377 -14.16 -22.12 -8.09
N GLY A 378 -13.20 -22.89 -7.56
CA GLY A 378 -13.39 -23.75 -6.40
C GLY A 378 -13.79 -22.98 -5.16
N ILE A 379 -13.16 -21.83 -4.88
CA ILE A 379 -13.55 -20.92 -3.79
C ILE A 379 -15.00 -20.46 -3.95
N ASN A 380 -15.39 -20.05 -5.16
CA ASN A 380 -16.77 -19.61 -5.44
C ASN A 380 -17.79 -20.73 -5.22
N LEU A 381 -17.46 -21.95 -5.66
CA LEU A 381 -18.32 -23.12 -5.42
C LEU A 381 -18.44 -23.44 -3.94
N ALA A 382 -17.35 -23.39 -3.18
CA ALA A 382 -17.35 -23.65 -1.74
C ALA A 382 -18.23 -22.64 -0.99
N TYR A 383 -18.15 -21.33 -1.29
CA TYR A 383 -19.04 -20.34 -0.71
C TYR A 383 -20.49 -20.56 -1.10
N LYS A 384 -20.77 -20.90 -2.35
CA LYS A 384 -22.13 -21.21 -2.82
C LYS A 384 -22.72 -22.41 -2.07
N TYR A 385 -21.92 -23.47 -1.90
CA TYR A 385 -22.33 -24.66 -1.16
C TYR A 385 -22.62 -24.32 0.31
N ARG A 386 -21.68 -23.69 1.01
CA ARG A 386 -21.83 -23.29 2.42
C ARG A 386 -23.05 -22.40 2.65
N ARG A 387 -23.34 -21.50 1.72
CA ARG A 387 -24.50 -20.61 1.81
C ARG A 387 -25.83 -21.35 1.60
N ASN A 388 -25.83 -22.38 0.75
CA ASN A 388 -27.01 -23.24 0.60
C ASN A 388 -27.27 -24.07 1.86
N GLU A 389 -26.21 -24.63 2.48
CA GLU A 389 -26.33 -25.30 3.77
C GLU A 389 -26.89 -24.36 4.86
N LEU A 390 -26.35 -23.12 4.93
CA LEU A 390 -26.87 -22.11 5.85
C LEU A 390 -28.35 -21.80 5.62
N LYS A 391 -28.79 -21.71 4.35
CA LYS A 391 -30.18 -21.53 4.00
C LYS A 391 -31.06 -22.64 4.61
N ASP A 392 -30.60 -23.89 4.51
CA ASP A 392 -31.32 -25.04 5.02
C ASP A 392 -31.37 -25.03 6.57
N LEU A 393 -30.28 -24.65 7.24
CA LEU A 393 -30.22 -24.48 8.70
C LEU A 393 -31.15 -23.37 9.18
N VAL A 394 -31.16 -22.22 8.51
CA VAL A 394 -32.03 -21.07 8.85
C VAL A 394 -33.49 -21.44 8.61
N ALA A 395 -33.81 -22.17 7.53
CA ALA A 395 -35.17 -22.64 7.28
C ALA A 395 -35.65 -23.64 8.36
N GLN A 396 -34.77 -24.55 8.81
CA GLN A 396 -35.06 -25.47 9.92
C GLN A 396 -35.28 -24.72 11.22
N LEU A 397 -34.47 -23.71 11.53
CA LEU A 397 -34.65 -22.87 12.72
C LEU A 397 -36.03 -22.15 12.72
N ALA A 398 -36.43 -21.61 11.55
CA ALA A 398 -37.74 -21.00 11.38
C ALA A 398 -38.89 -21.95 11.65
N LEU A 399 -38.71 -23.26 11.36
CA LEU A 399 -39.73 -24.31 11.67
C LEU A 399 -39.72 -24.67 13.16
N VAL A 400 -38.55 -24.79 13.79
CA VAL A 400 -38.43 -25.10 15.23
C VAL A 400 -38.99 -23.97 16.08
N LEU A 401 -38.77 -22.71 15.70
CA LEU A 401 -39.23 -21.50 16.39
C LEU A 401 -40.47 -20.88 15.72
N LYS A 402 -41.34 -21.70 15.10
CA LYS A 402 -42.51 -21.22 14.31
C LYS A 402 -43.47 -20.31 15.07
N ASP A 403 -43.55 -20.48 16.40
CA ASP A 403 -44.43 -19.71 17.27
C ASP A 403 -43.80 -18.36 17.68
N ASN A 404 -42.54 -18.12 17.34
CA ASN A 404 -41.85 -16.85 17.50
C ASN A 404 -41.88 -16.08 16.18
N ALA A 405 -42.80 -15.11 16.09
CA ALA A 405 -43.02 -14.34 14.86
C ALA A 405 -41.76 -13.57 14.41
N ASP A 406 -41.05 -12.95 15.36
CA ASP A 406 -39.85 -12.14 15.06
C ASP A 406 -38.72 -13.00 14.49
N CYS A 407 -38.50 -14.20 15.07
CA CYS A 407 -37.50 -15.13 14.58
C CYS A 407 -37.83 -15.66 13.18
N LYS A 408 -39.09 -16.04 12.97
CA LYS A 408 -39.53 -16.50 11.65
C LYS A 408 -39.38 -15.41 10.59
N GLU A 409 -39.79 -14.18 10.90
CA GLU A 409 -39.65 -13.04 9.98
C GLU A 409 -38.18 -12.77 9.67
N ALA A 410 -37.26 -12.76 10.64
CA ALA A 410 -35.83 -12.57 10.42
C ALA A 410 -35.23 -13.66 9.52
N CYS A 411 -35.60 -14.93 9.74
CA CYS A 411 -35.17 -16.07 8.93
C CYS A 411 -35.66 -15.92 7.47
N ASP A 412 -36.94 -15.66 7.27
CA ASP A 412 -37.56 -15.51 5.96
C ASP A 412 -36.96 -14.31 5.22
N ASN A 413 -36.74 -13.19 5.90
CA ASN A 413 -36.12 -11.99 5.35
C ASN A 413 -34.68 -12.28 4.87
N TRP A 414 -33.88 -13.00 5.65
CA TRP A 414 -32.54 -13.34 5.23
C TRP A 414 -32.54 -14.30 4.01
N ILE A 415 -33.36 -15.34 4.02
CA ILE A 415 -33.49 -16.28 2.92
C ILE A 415 -33.86 -15.56 1.60
N ASN A 416 -34.80 -14.63 1.67
CA ASN A 416 -35.26 -13.89 0.49
C ASN A 416 -34.20 -12.89 -0.04
N ASN A 417 -33.32 -12.37 0.84
CA ASN A 417 -32.31 -11.38 0.50
C ASN A 417 -30.88 -11.95 0.41
N MET A 418 -30.65 -13.23 0.69
CA MET A 418 -29.32 -13.82 0.78
C MET A 418 -28.49 -13.64 -0.48
N ASN A 419 -29.10 -13.51 -1.65
CA ASN A 419 -28.42 -13.35 -2.94
C ASN A 419 -28.26 -11.89 -3.38
N ASP A 420 -28.81 -10.94 -2.65
CA ASP A 420 -28.54 -9.51 -2.83
C ASP A 420 -27.36 -9.07 -1.95
N ALA A 421 -26.51 -8.18 -2.47
CA ALA A 421 -25.29 -7.77 -1.78
C ALA A 421 -25.57 -6.97 -0.49
N GLU A 422 -26.32 -5.89 -0.61
CA GLU A 422 -26.66 -5.01 0.51
C GLU A 422 -27.80 -5.58 1.35
N GLY A 423 -28.76 -6.25 0.70
CA GLY A 423 -29.83 -6.98 1.38
C GLY A 423 -29.27 -8.04 2.34
N SER A 424 -28.30 -8.85 1.88
CA SER A 424 -27.70 -9.87 2.74
C SER A 424 -26.95 -9.29 3.94
N LYS A 425 -26.27 -8.14 3.81
CA LYS A 425 -25.62 -7.46 4.94
C LYS A 425 -26.62 -7.04 6.02
N ARG A 426 -27.69 -6.36 5.59
CA ARG A 426 -28.72 -5.87 6.48
C ARG A 426 -29.47 -7.01 7.18
N THR A 427 -29.92 -8.00 6.41
CA THR A 427 -30.71 -9.11 6.96
C THR A 427 -29.87 -10.10 7.76
N ALA A 428 -28.57 -10.27 7.46
CA ALA A 428 -27.67 -11.06 8.30
C ALA A 428 -27.49 -10.46 9.69
N ALA A 429 -27.28 -9.15 9.78
CA ALA A 429 -27.15 -8.48 11.08
C ALA A 429 -28.42 -8.60 11.92
N GLU A 430 -29.61 -8.46 11.31
CA GLU A 430 -30.87 -8.65 11.97
C GLU A 430 -31.09 -10.11 12.40
N LEU A 431 -30.83 -11.07 11.52
CA LEU A 431 -30.91 -12.49 11.82
C LEU A 431 -30.04 -12.86 13.03
N VAL A 432 -28.77 -12.50 13.03
CA VAL A 432 -27.81 -12.79 14.11
C VAL A 432 -28.33 -12.22 15.45
N LYS A 433 -28.78 -10.97 15.43
CA LYS A 433 -29.36 -10.33 16.63
C LYS A 433 -30.56 -11.09 17.17
N VAL A 434 -31.52 -11.44 16.31
CA VAL A 434 -32.77 -12.09 16.70
C VAL A 434 -32.52 -13.52 17.18
N ILE A 435 -31.74 -14.34 16.42
CA ILE A 435 -31.49 -15.73 16.82
C ILE A 435 -30.64 -15.84 18.09
N THR A 436 -29.72 -14.92 18.32
CA THR A 436 -28.90 -14.89 19.54
C THR A 436 -29.77 -14.68 20.78
N ALA A 437 -30.83 -13.88 20.67
CA ALA A 437 -31.79 -13.65 21.75
C ALA A 437 -32.69 -14.90 22.06
N GLN A 438 -32.70 -15.89 21.15
CA GLN A 438 -33.48 -17.14 21.35
C GLN A 438 -32.66 -18.28 21.97
N LYS A 439 -31.41 -18.07 22.33
CA LYS A 439 -30.61 -19.09 23.05
C LYS A 439 -31.28 -19.46 24.36
N GLY A 440 -31.43 -20.77 24.59
CA GLY A 440 -32.16 -21.33 25.75
C GLY A 440 -33.64 -21.64 25.49
N ALA A 441 -34.13 -21.41 24.26
CA ALA A 441 -35.54 -21.72 23.93
C ALA A 441 -35.82 -23.24 23.86
N SER A 442 -34.90 -24.01 23.25
CA SER A 442 -34.92 -25.47 23.26
C SER A 442 -33.53 -26.01 22.82
N ALA A 443 -33.23 -27.27 23.16
CA ALA A 443 -31.99 -27.91 22.78
C ALA A 443 -31.80 -27.95 21.23
N ASP A 444 -32.89 -28.20 20.49
CA ASP A 444 -32.83 -28.23 19.01
C ASP A 444 -32.60 -26.83 18.43
N ALA A 445 -33.22 -25.80 19.00
CA ALA A 445 -32.98 -24.42 18.57
C ALA A 445 -31.55 -23.99 18.87
N ASP A 446 -31.02 -24.30 20.06
CA ASP A 446 -29.65 -23.94 20.45
C ASP A 446 -28.59 -24.58 19.54
N ALA A 447 -28.78 -25.86 19.19
CA ALA A 447 -27.88 -26.54 18.25
C ALA A 447 -27.87 -25.87 16.85
N LEU A 448 -29.03 -25.50 16.31
CA LEU A 448 -29.13 -24.80 15.03
C LEU A 448 -28.55 -23.39 15.09
N ILE A 449 -28.83 -22.65 16.16
CA ILE A 449 -28.29 -21.30 16.38
C ILE A 449 -26.75 -21.36 16.43
N GLU A 450 -26.19 -22.32 17.17
CA GLU A 450 -24.73 -22.49 17.26
C GLU A 450 -24.11 -22.79 15.89
N GLU A 451 -24.70 -23.68 15.10
CA GLU A 451 -24.24 -24.03 13.77
C GLU A 451 -24.34 -22.86 12.76
N ILE A 452 -25.38 -22.03 12.86
CA ILE A 452 -25.53 -20.82 12.05
C ILE A 452 -24.45 -19.80 12.43
N LEU A 453 -24.25 -19.54 13.73
CA LEU A 453 -23.27 -18.56 14.22
C LEU A 453 -21.83 -18.96 13.94
N LYS A 454 -21.48 -20.26 13.93
CA LYS A 454 -20.16 -20.76 13.48
C LYS A 454 -19.85 -20.39 12.04
N ARG A 455 -20.89 -20.12 11.23
CA ARG A 455 -20.78 -19.78 9.80
C ARG A 455 -21.28 -18.37 9.51
N GLU A 456 -21.26 -17.49 10.50
CA GLU A 456 -21.78 -16.12 10.41
C GLU A 456 -21.15 -15.34 9.26
N ASP A 457 -19.85 -15.56 9.01
CA ASP A 457 -19.11 -14.95 7.90
C ASP A 457 -19.73 -15.27 6.52
N CYS A 458 -20.44 -16.39 6.36
CA CYS A 458 -21.12 -16.80 5.14
C CYS A 458 -22.55 -16.27 5.01
N LEU A 459 -23.13 -15.63 6.03
CA LEU A 459 -24.45 -15.00 5.92
C LEU A 459 -24.46 -13.86 4.91
N ILE A 460 -23.36 -13.10 4.81
CA ILE A 460 -23.20 -12.02 3.82
C ILE A 460 -22.73 -12.62 2.49
N LYS A 461 -23.35 -12.17 1.38
CA LYS A 461 -22.97 -12.57 0.03
C LYS A 461 -21.53 -12.13 -0.26
N LYS A 462 -20.61 -13.07 -0.40
CA LYS A 462 -19.23 -12.79 -0.79
C LYS A 462 -19.14 -12.30 -2.23
N SER A 463 -18.11 -11.49 -2.49
CA SER A 463 -17.70 -11.06 -3.83
C SER A 463 -16.38 -11.75 -4.13
N VAL A 464 -16.41 -12.81 -4.95
CA VAL A 464 -15.23 -13.61 -5.27
C VAL A 464 -14.59 -13.08 -6.55
N TRP A 465 -13.29 -12.84 -6.51
CA TRP A 465 -12.49 -12.27 -7.59
C TRP A 465 -11.29 -13.14 -7.88
N ILE A 466 -10.95 -13.25 -9.16
CA ILE A 466 -9.72 -13.87 -9.63
C ILE A 466 -8.81 -12.75 -10.12
N PHE A 467 -7.61 -12.62 -9.53
CA PHE A 467 -6.60 -11.64 -9.91
C PHE A 467 -5.40 -12.34 -10.55
N GLY A 468 -4.84 -11.70 -11.55
CA GLY A 468 -3.62 -12.10 -12.21
C GLY A 468 -3.07 -10.94 -13.03
N GLY A 469 -1.79 -11.02 -13.39
CA GLY A 469 -1.17 -10.06 -14.30
C GLY A 469 -1.58 -10.27 -15.75
N ASP A 470 -1.07 -9.40 -16.62
CA ASP A 470 -1.30 -9.46 -18.06
C ASP A 470 -0.80 -10.79 -18.68
N GLY A 471 0.36 -11.28 -18.24
CA GLY A 471 0.89 -12.57 -18.67
C GLY A 471 -0.07 -13.72 -18.38
N TRP A 472 -0.64 -13.75 -17.17
CA TRP A 472 -1.64 -14.76 -16.80
C TRP A 472 -2.93 -14.65 -17.63
N ALA A 473 -3.38 -13.43 -17.93
CA ALA A 473 -4.63 -13.20 -18.65
C ALA A 473 -4.60 -13.61 -20.12
N TYR A 474 -3.41 -13.77 -20.71
CA TYR A 474 -3.20 -14.11 -22.12
C TYR A 474 -2.66 -15.52 -22.35
N ASP A 475 -2.42 -16.29 -21.30
CA ASP A 475 -1.90 -17.66 -21.39
C ASP A 475 -2.98 -18.72 -21.66
#